data_161558d001ff53af5458b5568580aa48
#
_entry.id   161558d001ff53af5458b5568580aa48
#
_cell.length_a   1.000
_cell.length_b   1.000
_cell.length_c   1.000
_cell.angle_alpha   90.00
_cell.angle_beta   90.00
_cell.angle_gamma   90.00
#
_symmetry.space_group_name_H-M   'P 1'
#
loop_
_entity.id
_entity.type
_entity.pdbx_description
1 polymer ?
#
loop_
_entity_poly.entity_id
_entity_poly.type
_entity_poly.pdbx_seq_one_letter_code
_entity_poly.pdbx_strand_id
1 'polypeptide(L)'
;MPIDYSKWDKIELSDDSDIEVHPNVDKKSFIKWKQRDIHEKRQQRNLEIKSILLQLTMYKKLNERVDFLLLKVPEKEFIDTKRVMATLDGEFNASEKFDFDKLKEEKGDSMRKGLKDLTFDAEEIENTPPYNEMIEDLLVQVKEDHPEAAESGLVLTQYLREHKARIDDLLLKQAIKLDELIYQKSLLISSDDYHTGFDR
;
A
#
# COMPACT_ATOMS: atom_id res chain seq x y z
N MET A 1 9.38 -15.04 14.81
CA MET A 1 8.81 -15.50 16.10
C MET A 1 7.46 -16.13 15.82
N PRO A 2 7.17 -17.33 16.31
CA PRO A 2 5.83 -17.88 16.18
C PRO A 2 4.86 -17.02 16.98
N ILE A 3 3.75 -16.63 16.35
CA ILE A 3 2.69 -15.87 16.99
C ILE A 3 2.05 -16.76 18.05
N ASP A 4 2.05 -16.31 19.29
CA ASP A 4 1.42 -17.03 20.40
C ASP A 4 -0.10 -16.92 20.31
N TYR A 5 -0.74 -17.97 19.82
CA TYR A 5 -2.19 -18.05 19.68
C TYR A 5 -2.92 -18.43 20.99
N SER A 6 -2.19 -18.67 22.09
CA SER A 6 -2.77 -19.11 23.37
C SER A 6 -3.73 -18.09 23.99
N LYS A 7 -3.58 -16.79 23.65
CA LYS A 7 -4.52 -15.74 24.04
C LYS A 7 -5.90 -15.89 23.40
N TRP A 8 -5.95 -16.45 22.18
CA TRP A 8 -7.17 -16.60 21.38
C TRP A 8 -7.97 -17.85 21.76
N ASP A 9 -7.30 -18.86 22.30
CA ASP A 9 -7.96 -20.07 22.84
C ASP A 9 -8.81 -19.78 24.10
N LYS A 10 -8.61 -18.61 24.73
CA LYS A 10 -9.29 -18.18 25.95
C LYS A 10 -10.42 -17.17 25.70
N ILE A 11 -10.61 -16.71 24.48
CA ILE A 11 -11.77 -15.89 24.14
C ILE A 11 -12.96 -16.83 23.99
N GLU A 12 -13.63 -17.11 25.10
CA GLU A 12 -14.98 -17.64 25.09
C GLU A 12 -15.85 -16.57 24.45
N LEU A 13 -16.34 -16.85 23.23
CA LEU A 13 -17.46 -16.11 22.68
C LEU A 13 -18.62 -16.35 23.66
N SER A 14 -18.93 -15.37 24.49
CA SER A 14 -19.96 -15.49 25.53
C SER A 14 -21.36 -15.73 24.98
N ASP A 15 -21.53 -15.80 23.66
CA ASP A 15 -22.79 -15.97 22.94
C ASP A 15 -22.77 -17.17 21.99
N ASP A 16 -22.11 -18.26 22.42
CA ASP A 16 -22.12 -19.55 21.71
C ASP A 16 -23.51 -20.24 21.73
N SER A 17 -24.48 -19.68 22.45
CA SER A 17 -25.83 -20.25 22.61
C SER A 17 -26.65 -20.16 21.32
N ASP A 18 -26.44 -19.12 20.50
CA ASP A 18 -27.27 -18.81 19.34
C ASP A 18 -26.74 -19.39 18.02
N ILE A 19 -25.60 -20.10 18.04
CA ILE A 19 -25.09 -20.76 16.84
C ILE A 19 -25.83 -22.10 16.63
N GLU A 20 -26.80 -22.11 15.73
CA GLU A 20 -27.40 -23.33 15.23
C GLU A 20 -26.41 -24.07 14.33
N VAL A 21 -25.94 -25.21 14.81
CA VAL A 21 -25.07 -26.11 14.06
C VAL A 21 -25.83 -27.35 13.68
N HIS A 22 -25.68 -27.82 12.44
CA HIS A 22 -26.33 -29.08 12.02
C HIS A 22 -25.94 -30.21 12.97
N PRO A 23 -26.92 -31.09 13.37
CA PRO A 23 -26.70 -32.11 14.40
C PRO A 23 -25.54 -33.09 14.15
N ASN A 24 -25.09 -33.21 12.90
CA ASN A 24 -23.94 -34.06 12.53
C ASN A 24 -22.62 -33.34 12.55
N VAL A 25 -22.54 -32.08 12.99
CA VAL A 25 -21.31 -31.27 13.05
C VAL A 25 -20.96 -31.02 14.50
N ASP A 26 -19.73 -31.34 14.89
CA ASP A 26 -19.24 -31.02 16.22
C ASP A 26 -19.16 -29.50 16.43
N LYS A 27 -19.97 -28.98 17.36
CA LYS A 27 -20.08 -27.55 17.65
C LYS A 27 -18.73 -26.92 17.98
N LYS A 28 -17.87 -27.58 18.75
CA LYS A 28 -16.54 -27.06 19.13
C LYS A 28 -15.61 -26.92 17.93
N SER A 29 -15.61 -27.91 17.04
CA SER A 29 -14.80 -27.87 15.81
C SER A 29 -15.30 -26.79 14.86
N PHE A 30 -16.62 -26.58 14.76
CA PHE A 30 -17.21 -25.52 13.96
C PHE A 30 -16.84 -24.13 14.46
N ILE A 31 -16.90 -23.90 15.78
CA ILE A 31 -16.51 -22.62 16.39
C ILE A 31 -15.02 -22.33 16.13
N LYS A 32 -14.14 -23.31 16.34
CA LYS A 32 -12.71 -23.17 16.02
C LYS A 32 -12.46 -22.85 14.55
N TRP A 33 -13.18 -23.52 13.65
CA TRP A 33 -13.11 -23.25 12.22
C TRP A 33 -13.56 -21.82 11.91
N LYS A 34 -14.66 -21.37 12.47
CA LYS A 34 -15.21 -20.02 12.27
C LYS A 34 -14.28 -18.93 12.80
N GLN A 35 -13.66 -19.16 13.97
CA GLN A 35 -12.65 -18.26 14.52
C GLN A 35 -11.43 -18.14 13.60
N ARG A 36 -10.95 -19.27 13.07
CA ARG A 36 -9.84 -19.30 12.10
C ARG A 36 -10.19 -18.54 10.83
N ASP A 37 -11.37 -18.77 10.25
CA ASP A 37 -11.84 -18.08 9.06
C ASP A 37 -11.90 -16.55 9.26
N ILE A 38 -12.40 -16.10 10.40
CA ILE A 38 -12.43 -14.67 10.76
C ILE A 38 -11.00 -14.11 10.86
N HIS A 39 -10.09 -14.85 11.47
CA HIS A 39 -8.71 -14.42 11.64
C HIS A 39 -7.98 -14.36 10.29
N GLU A 40 -8.13 -15.36 9.44
CA GLU A 40 -7.57 -15.38 8.08
C GLU A 40 -8.10 -14.21 7.23
N LYS A 41 -9.39 -13.93 7.29
CA LYS A 41 -9.99 -12.78 6.59
C LYS A 41 -9.47 -11.44 7.10
N ARG A 42 -9.20 -11.30 8.40
CA ARG A 42 -8.57 -10.09 8.96
C ARG A 42 -7.14 -9.93 8.46
N GLN A 43 -6.38 -11.00 8.47
CA GLN A 43 -4.99 -10.98 7.95
C GLN A 43 -4.96 -10.63 6.47
N GLN A 44 -5.79 -11.27 5.64
CA GLN A 44 -5.90 -10.97 4.22
C GLN A 44 -6.22 -9.50 3.96
N ARG A 45 -7.21 -8.94 4.67
CA ARG A 45 -7.56 -7.52 4.55
C ARG A 45 -6.40 -6.61 4.92
N ASN A 46 -5.70 -6.90 6.00
CA ASN A 46 -4.55 -6.10 6.41
C ASN A 46 -3.41 -6.17 5.39
N LEU A 47 -3.13 -7.34 4.82
CA LEU A 47 -2.14 -7.50 3.75
C LEU A 47 -2.54 -6.72 2.50
N GLU A 48 -3.82 -6.74 2.13
CA GLU A 48 -4.32 -5.99 0.98
C GLU A 48 -4.22 -4.48 1.21
N ILE A 49 -4.58 -3.98 2.39
CA ILE A 49 -4.42 -2.57 2.76
C ILE A 49 -2.93 -2.17 2.71
N LYS A 50 -2.02 -2.99 3.24
CA LYS A 50 -0.56 -2.76 3.18
C LYS A 50 -0.08 -2.62 1.73
N SER A 51 -0.45 -3.57 0.88
CA SER A 51 -0.06 -3.57 -0.53
C SER A 51 -0.57 -2.32 -1.27
N ILE A 52 -1.83 -1.96 -1.06
CA ILE A 52 -2.42 -0.77 -1.69
C ILE A 52 -1.75 0.51 -1.19
N LEU A 53 -1.50 0.64 0.11
CA LEU A 53 -0.83 1.81 0.69
C LEU A 53 0.58 1.99 0.12
N LEU A 54 1.34 0.90 0.02
CA LEU A 54 2.67 0.91 -0.58
C LEU A 54 2.61 1.37 -2.03
N GLN A 55 1.76 0.76 -2.85
CA GLN A 55 1.59 1.10 -4.25
C GLN A 55 1.15 2.56 -4.46
N LEU A 56 0.14 3.03 -3.71
CA LEU A 56 -0.34 4.40 -3.80
C LEU A 56 0.77 5.41 -3.48
N THR A 57 1.55 5.14 -2.44
CA THR A 57 2.64 6.04 -2.03
C THR A 57 3.74 6.07 -3.08
N MET A 58 4.17 4.90 -3.55
CA MET A 58 5.23 4.78 -4.55
C MET A 58 4.84 5.44 -5.88
N TYR A 59 3.64 5.15 -6.39
CA TYR A 59 3.17 5.72 -7.65
C TYR A 59 2.89 7.21 -7.57
N LYS A 60 2.39 7.71 -6.44
CA LYS A 60 2.24 9.15 -6.22
C LYS A 60 3.59 9.86 -6.26
N LYS A 61 4.60 9.30 -5.59
CA LYS A 61 5.97 9.84 -5.60
C LYS A 61 6.63 9.73 -6.98
N LEU A 62 6.35 8.67 -7.72
CA LEU A 62 6.80 8.51 -9.10
C LEU A 62 6.20 9.63 -10.01
N ASN A 63 4.89 9.82 -9.96
CA ASN A 63 4.21 10.85 -10.76
C ASN A 63 4.67 12.27 -10.41
N GLU A 64 4.91 12.56 -9.12
CA GLU A 64 5.47 13.84 -8.67
C GLU A 64 6.82 14.12 -9.32
N ARG A 65 7.70 13.12 -9.40
CA ARG A 65 9.01 13.23 -10.05
C ARG A 65 8.92 13.33 -11.57
N VAL A 66 8.01 12.59 -12.18
CA VAL A 66 7.76 12.69 -13.64
C VAL A 66 7.26 14.09 -13.99
N ASP A 67 6.33 14.67 -13.23
CA ASP A 67 5.85 16.04 -13.44
C ASP A 67 6.97 17.07 -13.32
N PHE A 68 7.82 16.92 -12.30
CA PHE A 68 8.99 17.79 -12.12
C PHE A 68 9.92 17.72 -13.34
N LEU A 69 10.25 16.51 -13.82
CA LEU A 69 11.11 16.32 -14.96
C LEU A 69 10.51 16.90 -16.24
N LEU A 70 9.23 16.65 -16.51
CA LEU A 70 8.53 17.18 -17.68
C LEU A 70 8.44 18.72 -17.69
N LEU A 71 8.49 19.34 -16.50
CA LEU A 71 8.47 20.79 -16.35
C LEU A 71 9.87 21.41 -16.49
N LYS A 72 10.91 20.76 -15.95
CA LYS A 72 12.25 21.34 -15.78
C LYS A 72 13.23 20.94 -16.85
N VAL A 73 13.12 19.74 -17.40
CA VAL A 73 14.06 19.23 -18.39
C VAL A 73 13.54 19.48 -19.80
N PRO A 74 14.31 20.14 -20.67
CA PRO A 74 13.97 20.30 -22.08
C PRO A 74 13.84 18.93 -22.77
N GLU A 75 12.86 18.79 -23.67
CA GLU A 75 12.57 17.51 -24.36
C GLU A 75 13.81 16.87 -25.01
N LYS A 76 14.69 17.68 -25.59
CA LYS A 76 15.93 17.20 -26.25
C LYS A 76 16.92 16.56 -25.27
N GLU A 77 16.88 16.94 -23.99
CA GLU A 77 17.81 16.45 -22.97
C GLU A 77 17.37 15.13 -22.35
N PHE A 78 16.11 14.70 -22.55
CA PHE A 78 15.61 13.41 -22.08
C PHE A 78 16.32 12.19 -22.68
N ILE A 79 16.98 12.35 -23.82
CA ILE A 79 17.80 11.30 -24.44
C ILE A 79 18.93 10.89 -23.50
N ASP A 80 19.55 11.88 -22.81
CA ASP A 80 20.63 11.65 -21.84
C ASP A 80 20.08 11.36 -20.44
N THR A 81 19.90 10.08 -20.14
CA THR A 81 19.41 9.61 -18.84
C THR A 81 20.23 10.14 -17.67
N LYS A 82 21.56 10.26 -17.82
CA LYS A 82 22.43 10.75 -16.75
C LYS A 82 22.14 12.21 -16.40
N ARG A 83 21.87 13.03 -17.38
CA ARG A 83 21.48 14.44 -17.19
C ARG A 83 20.13 14.56 -16.50
N VAL A 84 19.17 13.76 -16.93
CA VAL A 84 17.83 13.71 -16.32
C VAL A 84 17.94 13.33 -14.85
N MET A 85 18.70 12.27 -14.56
CA MET A 85 18.91 11.82 -13.18
C MET A 85 19.67 12.84 -12.34
N ALA A 86 20.69 13.50 -12.87
CA ALA A 86 21.41 14.57 -12.15
C ALA A 86 20.48 15.76 -11.80
N THR A 87 19.53 16.09 -12.69
CA THR A 87 18.52 17.14 -12.42
C THR A 87 17.57 16.69 -11.31
N LEU A 88 17.16 15.42 -11.33
CA LEU A 88 16.29 14.83 -10.31
C LEU A 88 16.96 14.79 -8.94
N ASP A 89 18.20 14.35 -8.87
CA ASP A 89 19.00 14.24 -7.63
C ASP A 89 19.35 15.61 -7.03
N GLY A 90 19.34 16.67 -7.85
CA GLY A 90 19.49 18.04 -7.39
C GLY A 90 18.29 18.59 -6.63
N GLU A 91 17.09 18.08 -6.88
CA GLU A 91 15.84 18.53 -6.24
C GLU A 91 15.33 17.56 -5.19
N PHE A 92 15.39 16.28 -5.46
CA PHE A 92 14.87 15.23 -4.57
C PHE A 92 16.01 14.43 -3.94
N ASN A 93 15.79 14.00 -2.70
CA ASN A 93 16.75 13.11 -2.05
C ASN A 93 16.83 11.77 -2.78
N ALA A 94 17.98 11.43 -3.33
CA ALA A 94 18.20 10.19 -4.06
C ALA A 94 17.92 8.92 -3.24
N SER A 95 18.10 8.98 -1.91
CA SER A 95 17.85 7.86 -0.98
C SER A 95 16.43 7.83 -0.45
N GLU A 96 15.54 8.76 -0.88
CA GLU A 96 14.17 8.79 -0.40
C GLU A 96 13.41 7.55 -0.87
N LYS A 97 12.88 6.80 0.08
CA LYS A 97 12.09 5.60 -0.14
C LYS A 97 10.85 5.58 0.74
N PHE A 98 10.06 4.53 0.64
CA PHE A 98 8.83 4.38 1.41
C PHE A 98 9.09 4.49 2.92
N ASP A 99 8.32 5.35 3.58
CA ASP A 99 8.34 5.58 5.02
C ASP A 99 6.91 5.53 5.56
N PHE A 100 6.62 4.45 6.30
CA PHE A 100 5.27 4.22 6.82
C PHE A 100 4.89 5.16 7.95
N ASP A 101 5.84 5.60 8.76
CA ASP A 101 5.56 6.50 9.88
C ASP A 101 5.20 7.91 9.38
N LYS A 102 5.91 8.41 8.38
CA LYS A 102 5.53 9.64 7.68
C LYS A 102 4.14 9.54 7.05
N LEU A 103 3.84 8.40 6.42
CA LEU A 103 2.52 8.17 5.81
C LEU A 103 1.39 8.22 6.84
N LYS A 104 1.59 7.66 8.04
CA LYS A 104 0.62 7.74 9.14
C LYS A 104 0.40 9.18 9.61
N GLU A 105 1.46 9.97 9.70
CA GLU A 105 1.39 11.37 10.10
C GLU A 105 0.62 12.22 9.08
N GLU A 106 0.90 12.01 7.78
CA GLU A 106 0.28 12.78 6.70
C GLU A 106 -1.23 12.52 6.55
N LYS A 107 -1.69 11.31 6.84
CA LYS A 107 -3.08 10.90 6.54
C LYS A 107 -4.14 11.29 7.57
N GLY A 108 -3.76 11.87 8.70
CA GLY A 108 -4.70 12.36 9.72
C GLY A 108 -5.41 11.26 10.55
N ASP A 109 -6.28 11.70 11.48
CA ASP A 109 -6.84 10.83 12.53
C ASP A 109 -7.82 9.78 12.05
N SER A 110 -8.61 10.02 11.00
CA SER A 110 -9.58 9.05 10.48
C SER A 110 -8.89 7.83 9.89
N MET A 111 -7.77 8.04 9.24
CA MET A 111 -6.98 6.98 8.65
C MET A 111 -6.05 6.31 9.66
N ARG A 112 -5.62 7.03 10.70
CA ARG A 112 -4.83 6.47 11.80
C ARG A 112 -5.54 5.33 12.50
N LYS A 113 -6.86 5.41 12.71
CA LYS A 113 -7.65 4.31 13.29
C LYS A 113 -7.62 3.05 12.42
N GLY A 114 -7.78 3.19 11.11
CA GLY A 114 -7.70 2.06 10.17
C GLY A 114 -6.30 1.47 10.00
N LEU A 115 -5.25 2.26 10.31
CA LEU A 115 -3.85 1.87 10.17
C LEU A 115 -3.21 1.42 11.49
N LYS A 116 -3.90 1.55 12.63
CA LYS A 116 -3.35 1.29 13.97
C LYS A 116 -2.72 -0.10 14.10
N ASP A 117 -3.34 -1.11 13.52
CA ASP A 117 -2.90 -2.51 13.61
C ASP A 117 -1.97 -2.93 12.47
N LEU A 118 -1.66 -1.99 11.54
CA LEU A 118 -0.77 -2.27 10.43
C LEU A 118 0.67 -2.03 10.86
N THR A 119 1.50 -3.01 10.61
CA THR A 119 2.94 -2.95 10.78
C THR A 119 3.62 -3.33 9.48
N PHE A 120 4.69 -2.63 9.13
CA PHE A 120 5.60 -3.04 8.07
C PHE A 120 6.87 -3.56 8.72
N ASP A 121 7.33 -4.71 8.27
CA ASP A 121 8.59 -5.25 8.74
C ASP A 121 9.74 -4.42 8.17
N ALA A 122 10.84 -4.32 8.91
CA ALA A 122 12.02 -3.56 8.48
C ALA A 122 12.54 -4.07 7.12
N GLU A 123 12.49 -5.38 6.91
CA GLU A 123 12.88 -6.03 5.65
C GLU A 123 11.96 -5.64 4.48
N GLU A 124 10.65 -5.51 4.71
CA GLU A 124 9.70 -5.06 3.69
C GLU A 124 10.00 -3.62 3.24
N ILE A 125 10.34 -2.73 4.19
CA ILE A 125 10.69 -1.34 3.90
C ILE A 125 12.06 -1.27 3.22
N GLU A 126 13.01 -2.07 3.67
CA GLU A 126 14.37 -2.09 3.12
C GLU A 126 14.40 -2.57 1.67
N ASN A 127 13.53 -3.51 1.31
CA ASN A 127 13.39 -4.02 -0.05
C ASN A 127 12.67 -3.06 -1.01
N THR A 128 12.10 -1.94 -0.53
CA THR A 128 11.51 -0.95 -1.44
C THR A 128 12.61 -0.15 -2.13
N PRO A 129 12.54 0.04 -3.46
CA PRO A 129 13.52 0.85 -4.18
C PRO A 129 13.38 2.33 -3.82
N PRO A 130 14.48 3.10 -3.87
CA PRO A 130 14.42 4.54 -3.83
C PRO A 130 13.56 5.11 -4.96
N TYR A 131 12.84 6.19 -4.70
CA TYR A 131 11.92 6.74 -5.72
C TYR A 131 12.64 7.26 -6.97
N ASN A 132 13.88 7.76 -6.82
CA ASN A 132 14.66 8.21 -7.97
C ASN A 132 15.11 7.03 -8.84
N GLU A 133 15.47 5.89 -8.24
CA GLU A 133 15.79 4.65 -8.97
C GLU A 133 14.60 4.16 -9.79
N MET A 134 13.37 4.26 -9.27
CA MET A 134 12.16 3.92 -10.02
C MET A 134 11.99 4.79 -11.29
N ILE A 135 12.44 6.06 -11.26
CA ILE A 135 12.43 6.92 -12.46
C ILE A 135 13.48 6.44 -13.47
N GLU A 136 14.66 6.07 -13.00
CA GLU A 136 15.71 5.53 -13.87
C GLU A 136 15.23 4.25 -14.58
N ASP A 137 14.65 3.32 -13.83
CA ASP A 137 14.06 2.08 -14.36
C ASP A 137 12.94 2.38 -15.37
N LEU A 138 12.07 3.34 -15.07
CA LEU A 138 11.01 3.75 -15.99
C LEU A 138 11.58 4.28 -17.31
N LEU A 139 12.60 5.14 -17.25
CA LEU A 139 13.25 5.68 -18.44
C LEU A 139 13.92 4.59 -19.28
N VAL A 140 14.56 3.63 -18.62
CA VAL A 140 15.18 2.48 -19.28
C VAL A 140 14.10 1.60 -19.93
N GLN A 141 13.06 1.25 -19.19
CA GLN A 141 11.97 0.42 -19.69
C GLN A 141 11.27 1.04 -20.89
N VAL A 142 10.96 2.34 -20.84
CA VAL A 142 10.32 3.01 -22.00
C VAL A 142 11.21 2.99 -23.23
N LYS A 143 12.53 3.12 -23.09
CA LYS A 143 13.48 3.04 -24.22
C LYS A 143 13.63 1.62 -24.75
N GLU A 144 13.52 0.61 -23.92
CA GLU A 144 13.55 -0.80 -24.33
C GLU A 144 12.27 -1.21 -25.04
N ASP A 145 11.11 -0.81 -24.53
CA ASP A 145 9.80 -1.11 -25.11
C ASP A 145 9.55 -0.32 -26.43
N HIS A 146 10.12 0.87 -26.55
CA HIS A 146 9.96 1.80 -27.65
C HIS A 146 11.32 2.34 -28.14
N PRO A 147 12.00 1.62 -29.04
CA PRO A 147 13.32 2.03 -29.55
C PRO A 147 13.38 3.45 -30.13
N GLU A 148 12.27 3.93 -30.70
CA GLU A 148 12.13 5.29 -31.21
C GLU A 148 12.23 6.36 -30.09
N ALA A 149 11.88 6.00 -28.86
CA ALA A 149 12.01 6.88 -27.71
C ALA A 149 13.49 7.06 -27.28
N ALA A 150 14.36 6.13 -27.65
CA ALA A 150 15.79 6.26 -27.38
C ALA A 150 16.46 7.30 -28.29
N GLU A 151 15.90 7.55 -29.47
CA GLU A 151 16.43 8.47 -30.46
C GLU A 151 15.81 9.87 -30.40
N SER A 152 14.61 10.00 -29.81
CA SER A 152 13.86 11.24 -29.74
C SER A 152 13.32 11.56 -28.36
N GLY A 153 13.82 12.62 -27.74
CA GLY A 153 13.34 13.09 -26.44
C GLY A 153 11.87 13.53 -26.46
N LEU A 154 11.36 14.01 -27.61
CA LEU A 154 9.94 14.32 -27.78
C LEU A 154 9.07 13.07 -27.65
N VAL A 155 9.47 11.99 -28.32
CA VAL A 155 8.76 10.70 -28.27
C VAL A 155 8.84 10.12 -26.85
N LEU A 156 10.00 10.18 -26.21
CA LEU A 156 10.18 9.71 -24.84
C LEU A 156 9.26 10.47 -23.86
N THR A 157 9.19 11.80 -23.95
CA THR A 157 8.30 12.59 -23.09
C THR A 157 6.82 12.31 -23.34
N GLN A 158 6.43 11.97 -24.57
CA GLN A 158 5.08 11.55 -24.88
C GLN A 158 4.73 10.23 -24.18
N TYR A 159 5.58 9.22 -24.26
CA TYR A 159 5.38 7.96 -23.55
C TYR A 159 5.35 8.12 -22.02
N LEU A 160 6.18 9.02 -21.48
CA LEU A 160 6.14 9.35 -20.05
C LEU A 160 4.79 9.96 -19.64
N ARG A 161 4.22 10.87 -20.44
CA ARG A 161 2.88 11.44 -20.20
C ARG A 161 1.78 10.38 -20.25
N GLU A 162 1.85 9.47 -21.22
CA GLU A 162 0.91 8.35 -21.35
C GLU A 162 1.02 7.39 -20.14
N HIS A 163 2.24 7.07 -19.74
CA HIS A 163 2.50 6.24 -18.55
C HIS A 163 1.95 6.89 -17.29
N LYS A 164 2.21 8.20 -17.12
CA LYS A 164 1.66 8.97 -16.00
C LYS A 164 0.14 8.94 -15.98
N ALA A 165 -0.52 9.14 -17.10
CA ALA A 165 -1.99 9.10 -17.19
C ALA A 165 -2.56 7.73 -16.77
N ARG A 166 -1.89 6.62 -17.15
CA ARG A 166 -2.27 5.27 -16.71
C ARG A 166 -2.11 5.10 -15.21
N ILE A 167 -1.03 5.64 -14.64
CA ILE A 167 -0.78 5.62 -13.20
C ILE A 167 -1.84 6.45 -12.46
N ASP A 168 -2.22 7.63 -12.96
CA ASP A 168 -3.26 8.47 -12.37
C ASP A 168 -4.60 7.73 -12.28
N ASP A 169 -4.98 6.99 -13.33
CA ASP A 169 -6.17 6.13 -13.33
C ASP A 169 -6.08 4.99 -12.30
N LEU A 170 -4.90 4.37 -12.17
CA LEU A 170 -4.67 3.33 -11.17
C LEU A 170 -4.72 3.89 -9.75
N LEU A 171 -4.13 5.06 -9.51
CA LEU A 171 -4.15 5.75 -8.22
C LEU A 171 -5.59 6.01 -7.77
N LEU A 172 -6.45 6.49 -8.68
CA LEU A 172 -7.86 6.73 -8.38
C LEU A 172 -8.59 5.44 -7.98
N LYS A 173 -8.43 4.38 -8.77
CA LYS A 173 -9.07 3.07 -8.50
C LYS A 173 -8.59 2.47 -7.18
N GLN A 174 -7.29 2.53 -6.92
CA GLN A 174 -6.70 2.00 -5.69
C GLN A 174 -7.08 2.83 -4.46
N ALA A 175 -7.23 4.16 -4.59
CA ALA A 175 -7.69 5.01 -3.51
C ALA A 175 -9.12 4.66 -3.09
N ILE A 176 -10.04 4.48 -4.05
CA ILE A 176 -11.42 4.06 -3.78
C ILE A 176 -11.43 2.70 -3.07
N LYS A 177 -10.65 1.73 -3.57
CA LYS A 177 -10.57 0.40 -2.97
C LYS A 177 -10.01 0.45 -1.54
N LEU A 178 -9.03 1.31 -1.29
CA LEU A 178 -8.47 1.52 0.04
C LEU A 178 -9.52 2.05 1.01
N ASP A 179 -10.30 3.05 0.59
CA ASP A 179 -11.36 3.65 1.42
C ASP A 179 -12.43 2.61 1.75
N GLU A 180 -12.82 1.76 0.80
CA GLU A 180 -13.74 0.66 1.03
C GLU A 180 -13.21 -0.36 2.06
N LEU A 181 -11.94 -0.75 1.94
CA LEU A 181 -11.31 -1.68 2.87
C LEU A 181 -11.19 -1.11 4.28
N ILE A 182 -10.83 0.17 4.40
CA ILE A 182 -10.75 0.86 5.69
C ILE A 182 -12.15 0.99 6.31
N TYR A 183 -13.16 1.32 5.50
CA TYR A 183 -14.54 1.37 5.97
C TYR A 183 -15.01 -0.01 6.47
N GLN A 184 -14.78 -1.07 5.72
CA GLN A 184 -15.08 -2.43 6.16
C GLN A 184 -14.35 -2.80 7.45
N LYS A 185 -13.08 -2.39 7.60
CA LYS A 185 -12.32 -2.60 8.83
C LYS A 185 -12.91 -1.83 10.02
N SER A 186 -13.42 -0.62 9.79
CA SER A 186 -14.04 0.19 10.84
C SER A 186 -15.37 -0.36 11.36
N LEU A 187 -16.06 -1.16 10.55
CA LEU A 187 -17.30 -1.83 10.96
C LEU A 187 -17.05 -3.08 11.83
N LEU A 188 -15.81 -3.56 11.87
CA LEU A 188 -15.46 -4.71 12.70
C LEU A 188 -15.22 -4.23 14.13
N ILE A 189 -16.02 -4.72 15.05
CA ILE A 189 -15.85 -4.49 16.47
C ILE A 189 -14.53 -5.15 16.90
N SER A 190 -13.62 -4.37 17.46
CA SER A 190 -12.39 -4.86 18.04
C SER A 190 -12.65 -5.27 19.50
N SER A 191 -11.91 -6.28 20.00
CA SER A 191 -11.95 -6.62 21.44
C SER A 191 -11.57 -5.45 22.34
N ASP A 192 -10.78 -4.51 21.83
CA ASP A 192 -10.41 -3.28 22.54
C ASP A 192 -11.60 -2.31 22.73
N ASP A 193 -12.62 -2.41 21.89
CA ASP A 193 -13.81 -1.57 21.99
C ASP A 193 -14.74 -1.99 23.16
N TYR A 194 -14.61 -3.24 23.65
CA TYR A 194 -15.37 -3.73 24.80
C TYR A 194 -14.84 -3.24 26.15
N HIS A 195 -13.59 -2.79 26.25
CA HIS A 195 -12.99 -2.33 27.51
C HIS A 195 -13.34 -0.89 27.88
N THR A 196 -13.88 -0.09 26.95
CA THR A 196 -14.21 1.31 27.20
C THR A 196 -15.60 1.54 27.80
N GLY A 197 -16.40 0.52 27.98
CA GLY A 197 -17.80 0.61 28.43
C GLY A 197 -18.08 0.25 29.89
N PHE A 198 -17.14 -0.33 30.63
CA PHE A 198 -17.40 -0.92 31.95
C PHE A 198 -16.62 -0.32 33.12
N ASP A 199 -15.80 0.68 32.91
CA ASP A 199 -15.17 1.45 34.01
C ASP A 199 -16.08 2.65 34.36
N ARG A 200 -17.13 2.36 35.13
CA ARG A 200 -17.86 3.31 35.95
C ARG A 200 -18.04 2.77 37.33
#